data_e133f27a861324b6d3bba8d0ff4f5366
#
_entry.id   e133f27a861324b6d3bba8d0ff4f5366
#
_cell.length_a   1.000
_cell.length_b   1.000
_cell.length_c   1.000
_cell.angle_alpha   90.00
_cell.angle_beta   90.00
_cell.angle_gamma   90.00
#
_symmetry.space_group_name_H-M   'P 1'
#
loop_
_entity.id
_entity.type
_entity.pdbx_description
1 polymer ?
#
loop_
_entity_poly.entity_id
_entity_poly.type
_entity_poly.pdbx_seq_one_letter_code
_entity_poly.pdbx_strand_id
1 'polypeptide(L)' 'MKNLNELIEKLEQDKLSFDREISEIIDYVEYDSIAKLGYDRAKAKRDYCMNLIEFCKELEKRYCNEDK' A
#
# COMPACT_ATOMS: atom_id res chain seq x y z
N MET A 1 1.75 22.70 6.90
CA MET A 1 1.19 21.44 7.39
C MET A 1 0.74 20.58 6.23
N LYS A 2 1.13 19.33 6.25
CA LYS A 2 0.77 18.42 5.16
C LYS A 2 -0.69 18.00 5.29
N ASN A 3 -1.35 17.86 4.16
CA ASN A 3 -2.75 17.47 4.18
C ASN A 3 -2.90 15.98 3.90
N LEU A 4 -4.13 15.51 4.04
CA LEU A 4 -4.43 14.09 3.90
C LEU A 4 -4.18 13.59 2.47
N ASN A 5 -4.38 14.44 1.47
CA ASN A 5 -4.16 14.07 0.08
C ASN A 5 -2.69 13.73 -0.19
N GLU A 6 -1.77 14.46 0.43
CA GLU A 6 -0.35 14.17 0.28
C GLU A 6 0.00 12.82 0.87
N LEU A 7 -0.61 12.49 2.02
CA LEU A 7 -0.40 11.19 2.63
C LEU A 7 -0.93 10.06 1.76
N ILE A 8 -2.12 10.26 1.18
CA ILE A 8 -2.71 9.26 0.28
C ILE A 8 -1.82 9.05 -0.93
N GLU A 9 -1.30 10.12 -1.53
CA GLU A 9 -0.40 10.01 -2.67
C GLU A 9 0.86 9.23 -2.33
N LYS A 10 1.44 9.50 -1.17
CA LYS A 10 2.64 8.80 -0.74
C LYS A 10 2.35 7.31 -0.54
N LEU A 11 1.23 7.00 0.08
CA LEU A 11 0.83 5.60 0.30
C LEU A 11 0.58 4.87 -1.02
N GLU A 12 0.00 5.56 -1.99
CA GLU A 12 -0.22 4.97 -3.31
C GLU A 12 1.09 4.69 -4.03
N GLN A 13 2.08 5.58 -3.89
CA GLN A 13 3.40 5.36 -4.46
C GLN A 13 4.10 4.18 -3.79
N ASP A 14 3.99 4.09 -2.47
CA ASP A 14 4.56 2.97 -1.72
C ASP A 14 3.92 1.66 -2.16
N LYS A 15 2.60 1.66 -2.33
CA LYS A 15 1.88 0.48 -2.80
C LYS A 15 2.39 0.02 -4.16
N LEU A 16 2.58 0.95 -5.09
CA LEU A 16 3.10 0.63 -6.41
C LEU A 16 4.51 0.05 -6.34
N SER A 17 5.32 0.55 -5.43
CA SER A 17 6.66 0.03 -5.22
C SER A 17 6.61 -1.42 -4.75
N PHE A 18 5.73 -1.74 -3.82
CA PHE A 18 5.56 -3.11 -3.34
C PHE A 18 4.99 -4.02 -4.43
N ASP A 19 4.07 -3.52 -5.24
CA ASP A 19 3.54 -4.28 -6.37
C ASP A 19 4.66 -4.64 -7.35
N ARG A 20 5.58 -3.72 -7.58
CA ARG A 20 6.74 -3.98 -8.45
C ARG A 20 7.63 -5.06 -7.87
N GLU A 21 7.92 -4.97 -6.57
CA GLU A 21 8.73 -6.00 -5.90
C GLU A 21 8.08 -7.36 -6.03
N ILE A 22 6.78 -7.44 -5.85
CA ILE A 22 6.03 -8.68 -5.98
C ILE A 22 6.18 -9.24 -7.39
N SER A 23 6.03 -8.39 -8.40
CA SER A 23 6.15 -8.80 -9.80
C SER A 23 7.54 -9.35 -10.12
N GLU A 24 8.57 -8.75 -9.52
CA GLU A 24 9.95 -9.16 -9.78
C GLU A 24 10.28 -10.51 -9.18
N ILE A 25 9.70 -10.84 -8.02
CA ILE A 25 10.06 -12.07 -7.32
C ILE A 25 9.05 -13.20 -7.51
N ILE A 26 7.87 -12.93 -8.07
CA ILE A 26 6.80 -13.91 -8.16
C ILE A 26 7.21 -15.16 -8.94
N ASP A 27 8.06 -14.99 -9.94
CA ASP A 27 8.51 -16.13 -10.77
C ASP A 27 9.45 -17.05 -10.02
N TYR A 28 10.02 -16.60 -8.92
CA TYR A 28 10.98 -17.37 -8.14
C TYR A 28 10.38 -18.01 -6.89
N VAL A 29 9.14 -17.68 -6.59
CA VAL A 29 8.48 -18.11 -5.33
C VAL A 29 8.41 -19.64 -5.21
N GLU A 30 8.23 -20.33 -6.33
CA GLU A 30 8.12 -21.79 -6.32
C GLU A 30 9.46 -22.49 -6.12
N TYR A 31 10.56 -21.82 -6.44
CA TYR A 31 11.89 -22.44 -6.44
C TYR A 31 12.75 -22.03 -5.26
N ASP A 32 12.45 -20.91 -4.65
CA ASP A 32 13.35 -20.29 -3.68
C ASP A 32 12.57 -19.87 -2.43
N SER A 33 12.96 -20.46 -1.30
CA SER A 33 12.32 -20.14 0.00
C SER A 33 12.50 -18.68 0.38
N ILE A 34 13.65 -18.09 0.04
CA ILE A 34 13.94 -16.70 0.36
C ILE A 34 13.05 -15.81 -0.47
N ALA A 35 12.85 -16.15 -1.75
CA ALA A 35 11.94 -15.40 -2.61
C ALA A 35 10.51 -15.44 -2.07
N LYS A 36 10.08 -16.59 -1.54
CA LYS A 36 8.76 -16.71 -0.96
C LYS A 36 8.60 -15.82 0.27
N LEU A 37 9.61 -15.77 1.12
CA LEU A 37 9.59 -14.88 2.29
C LEU A 37 9.50 -13.43 1.87
N GLY A 38 10.27 -13.03 0.85
CA GLY A 38 10.22 -11.68 0.30
C GLY A 38 8.86 -11.36 -0.28
N TYR A 39 8.26 -12.30 -0.99
CA TYR A 39 6.93 -12.16 -1.56
C TYR A 39 5.88 -11.94 -0.47
N ASP A 40 5.89 -12.80 0.55
CA ASP A 40 4.92 -12.69 1.65
C ASP A 40 5.05 -11.34 2.36
N ARG A 41 6.28 -10.90 2.56
CA ARG A 41 6.56 -9.64 3.22
C ARG A 41 6.08 -8.45 2.39
N ALA A 42 6.39 -8.45 1.10
CA ALA A 42 5.97 -7.38 0.19
C ALA A 42 4.45 -7.33 0.07
N LYS A 43 3.82 -8.50 0.00
CA LYS A 43 2.37 -8.57 -0.07
C LYS A 43 1.71 -8.02 1.18
N ALA A 44 2.25 -8.35 2.35
CA ALA A 44 1.72 -7.83 3.61
C ALA A 44 1.84 -6.30 3.68
N LYS A 45 2.98 -5.76 3.25
CA LYS A 45 3.18 -4.31 3.22
C LYS A 45 2.23 -3.63 2.26
N ARG A 46 2.03 -4.23 1.08
CA ARG A 46 1.10 -3.69 0.10
C ARG A 46 -0.32 -3.66 0.66
N ASP A 47 -0.76 -4.74 1.27
CA ASP A 47 -2.09 -4.83 1.84
C ASP A 47 -2.29 -3.81 2.96
N TYR A 48 -1.26 -3.61 3.78
CA TYR A 48 -1.29 -2.60 4.83
C TYR A 48 -1.45 -1.19 4.24
N CYS A 49 -0.70 -0.89 3.17
CA CYS A 49 -0.83 0.40 2.49
C CYS A 49 -2.22 0.59 1.92
N MET A 50 -2.80 -0.45 1.33
CA MET A 50 -4.16 -0.37 0.78
C MET A 50 -5.18 -0.06 1.87
N ASN A 51 -5.06 -0.70 3.01
CA ASN A 51 -5.96 -0.46 4.13
C ASN A 51 -5.83 0.96 4.66
N LEU A 52 -4.60 1.47 4.74
CA LEU A 52 -4.37 2.84 5.17
C LEU A 52 -4.94 3.84 4.17
N ILE A 53 -4.81 3.58 2.88
CA ILE A 53 -5.37 4.44 1.85
C ILE A 53 -6.88 4.53 2.00
N GLU A 54 -7.54 3.40 2.18
CA GLU A 54 -9.00 3.37 2.37
C GLU A 54 -9.40 4.13 3.62
N PHE A 55 -8.67 3.94 4.70
CA PHE A 55 -8.95 4.65 5.95
C PHE A 55 -8.82 6.16 5.77
N CYS A 56 -7.76 6.60 5.08
CA CYS A 56 -7.55 8.01 4.81
C CYS A 56 -8.65 8.59 3.95
N LYS A 57 -9.11 7.85 2.94
CA LYS A 57 -10.18 8.30 2.07
C LYS A 57 -11.49 8.43 2.84
N GLU A 58 -11.75 7.55 3.78
CA GLU A 58 -12.94 7.66 4.61
C GLU A 58 -12.87 8.86 5.54
N LEU A 59 -11.70 9.13 6.10
CA LEU A 59 -11.53 10.32 6.92
C LEU A 59 -11.77 11.59 6.11
N GLU A 60 -11.28 11.60 4.88
CA GLU A 60 -11.47 12.75 4.00
C GLU A 60 -12.97 12.99 3.75
N LYS A 61 -13.71 11.93 3.51
CA LYS A 61 -15.15 12.03 3.32
C LYS A 61 -15.86 12.59 4.55
N ARG A 62 -15.47 12.12 5.73
CA ARG A 62 -16.08 12.59 6.97
C ARG A 62 -15.86 14.08 7.18
N TYR A 63 -14.62 14.51 6.99
CA TYR A 63 -14.30 15.92 7.19
C TYR A 63 -14.98 16.80 6.17
N CYS A 64 -15.10 16.36 4.93
CA CYS A 64 -15.81 17.09 3.92
C CYS A 64 -17.30 17.22 4.26
N ASN A 65 -17.89 16.18 4.81
CA ASN A 65 -19.30 16.20 5.19
C ASN A 65 -19.55 17.07 6.40
N GLU A 66 -18.61 17.13 7.33
CA GLU A 66 -18.74 17.94 8.53
C GLU A 66 -18.64 19.44 8.24
N ASP A 67 -17.93 19.79 7.20
CA ASP A 67 -17.75 21.19 6.81
C ASP A 67 -18.99 21.79 6.19
N LYS A 68 -19.97 20.99 5.90
CA LYS A 68 -21.25 21.48 5.41
C LYS A 68 -22.20 21.74 6.55
#